data_bf909f3222344aacdc538d1d7876089c
#
_entry.id   bf909f3222344aacdc538d1d7876089c
#
_cell.length_a   1.000
_cell.length_b   1.000
_cell.length_c   1.000
_cell.angle_alpha   90.00
_cell.angle_beta   90.00
_cell.angle_gamma   90.00
#
_symmetry.space_group_name_H-M   'P 1'
#
loop_
_entity.id
_entity.type
_entity.pdbx_description
1 polymer ?
#
loop_
_entity_poly.entity_id
_entity_poly.type
_entity_poly.pdbx_seq_one_letter_code
_entity_poly.pdbx_strand_id
1 'polypeptide(L)'
;HGQTLWHRPPTPKRRGASWQLLQAPLLAQLLQRPVVHDFRAADLALGGQGAPLVPRADAALLGRIDGWRGLLNLGGIANLTLIPPRCGPEGTHAVLGWDCGPANTLIDLAVDRFSDGLRSFDLDGAMAAAGSCRESWVHRWLEEPYFQELPPKSTGRECFGRDDLNRRLEQMLSVSPADAVATPTRLSAALVAHDPSRLPAPQAIPPLALPVSRGRHPPPALAASPHPPLHPHALRLPPPPG
;
A
#
# COMPACT_ATOMS: atom_id res chain seq x y z
N HIS A 1 16.48 8.60 4.35
CA HIS A 1 15.99 7.20 4.42
C HIS A 1 16.72 6.37 3.37
N GLY A 2 17.39 5.29 3.80
CA GLY A 2 18.09 4.38 2.90
C GLY A 2 17.16 3.34 2.27
N GLN A 3 17.71 2.55 1.35
CA GLN A 3 17.01 1.41 0.77
C GLN A 3 16.66 0.41 1.89
N THR A 4 15.41 0.04 2.04
CA THR A 4 15.00 -1.01 2.95
C THR A 4 15.40 -2.36 2.37
N LEU A 5 16.32 -3.05 3.04
CA LEU A 5 16.77 -4.39 2.67
C LEU A 5 15.89 -5.45 3.30
N TRP A 6 15.42 -5.17 4.51
CA TRP A 6 14.61 -6.09 5.28
C TRP A 6 13.77 -5.33 6.31
N HIS A 7 12.55 -5.78 6.54
CA HIS A 7 11.62 -5.24 7.52
C HIS A 7 10.78 -6.36 8.13
N ARG A 8 10.65 -6.34 9.44
CA ARG A 8 9.76 -7.22 10.19
C ARG A 8 9.02 -6.39 11.23
N PRO A 9 7.70 -6.25 11.12
CA PRO A 9 6.89 -5.58 12.14
C PRO A 9 6.94 -6.35 13.47
N PRO A 10 6.60 -5.71 14.61
CA PRO A 10 6.49 -6.39 15.88
C PRO A 10 5.29 -7.34 15.89
N THR A 11 5.39 -8.38 16.70
CA THR A 11 4.28 -9.28 17.06
C THR A 11 4.21 -9.39 18.58
N PRO A 12 3.13 -9.94 19.17
CA PRO A 12 3.07 -10.17 20.63
C PRO A 12 4.23 -10.98 21.18
N LYS A 13 4.85 -11.83 20.33
CA LYS A 13 5.93 -12.75 20.74
C LYS A 13 7.32 -12.27 20.30
N ARG A 14 7.44 -11.24 19.46
CA ARG A 14 8.72 -10.84 18.87
C ARG A 14 8.78 -9.35 18.59
N ARG A 15 9.85 -8.70 19.03
CA ARG A 15 10.11 -7.28 18.70
C ARG A 15 10.28 -7.07 17.20
N GLY A 16 9.81 -5.93 16.70
CA GLY A 16 10.06 -5.49 15.34
C GLY A 16 11.56 -5.25 15.10
N ALA A 17 11.97 -5.37 13.87
CA ALA A 17 13.32 -5.00 13.43
C ALA A 17 13.30 -4.61 11.95
N SER A 18 14.23 -3.74 11.55
CA SER A 18 14.32 -3.29 10.17
C SER A 18 15.75 -2.92 9.84
N TRP A 19 16.15 -3.14 8.61
CA TRP A 19 17.49 -2.79 8.14
C TRP A 19 17.40 -1.97 6.84
N GLN A 20 18.00 -0.79 6.90
CA GLN A 20 18.14 0.13 5.76
C GLN A 20 19.60 0.26 5.38
N LEU A 21 19.90 0.19 4.09
CA LEU A 21 21.21 0.49 3.56
C LEU A 21 21.36 2.01 3.45
N LEU A 22 22.07 2.60 4.39
CA LEU A 22 22.35 4.04 4.44
C LEU A 22 23.69 4.29 5.12
N GLN A 23 24.54 5.10 4.48
CA GLN A 23 25.80 5.59 5.05
C GLN A 23 25.62 7.04 5.51
N ALA A 24 24.89 7.24 6.61
CA ALA A 24 24.57 8.58 7.11
C ALA A 24 25.80 9.45 7.44
N PRO A 25 26.87 8.92 8.07
CA PRO A 25 28.08 9.71 8.30
C PRO A 25 28.75 10.19 7.00
N LEU A 26 28.81 9.33 5.99
CA LEU A 26 29.36 9.68 4.68
C LEU A 26 28.53 10.78 4.01
N LEU A 27 27.20 10.66 4.04
CA LEU A 27 26.30 11.68 3.51
C LEU A 27 26.47 13.02 4.23
N ALA A 28 26.57 13.02 5.55
CA ALA A 28 26.78 14.22 6.33
C ALA A 28 28.09 14.91 5.94
N GLN A 29 29.15 14.12 5.75
CA GLN A 29 30.45 14.63 5.32
C GLN A 29 30.44 15.20 3.90
N LEU A 30 29.82 14.48 2.95
CA LEU A 30 29.75 14.92 1.55
C LEU A 30 28.89 16.17 1.38
N LEU A 31 27.77 16.24 2.09
CA LEU A 31 26.80 17.33 1.99
C LEU A 31 27.16 18.52 2.88
N GLN A 32 28.10 18.37 3.83
CA GLN A 32 28.41 19.36 4.88
C GLN A 32 27.15 19.83 5.60
N ARG A 33 26.25 18.89 5.91
CA ARG A 33 24.96 19.13 6.58
C ARG A 33 24.65 18.01 7.58
N PRO A 34 23.92 18.29 8.65
CA PRO A 34 23.36 17.25 9.52
C PRO A 34 22.49 16.29 8.73
N VAL A 35 22.60 15.00 9.03
CA VAL A 35 21.75 13.93 8.46
C VAL A 35 20.99 13.25 9.58
N VAL A 36 19.65 13.35 9.53
CA VAL A 36 18.74 12.63 10.42
C VAL A 36 18.33 11.33 9.76
N HIS A 37 18.48 10.20 10.46
CA HIS A 37 18.29 8.88 9.87
C HIS A 37 17.70 7.87 10.88
N ASP A 38 17.50 6.61 10.45
CA ASP A 38 16.99 5.49 11.27
C ASP A 38 15.58 5.68 11.83
N PHE A 39 14.71 6.36 11.08
CA PHE A 39 13.31 6.60 11.50
C PHE A 39 12.55 5.31 11.81
N ARG A 40 12.74 4.23 11.01
CA ARG A 40 12.09 2.94 11.28
C ARG A 40 12.60 2.30 12.56
N ALA A 41 13.90 2.32 12.77
CA ALA A 41 14.50 1.76 13.99
C ALA A 41 14.02 2.50 15.23
N ALA A 42 13.91 3.83 15.16
CA ALA A 42 13.39 4.65 16.24
C ALA A 42 11.91 4.34 16.55
N ASP A 43 11.05 4.24 15.52
CA ASP A 43 9.64 3.91 15.69
C ASP A 43 9.45 2.50 16.29
N LEU A 44 10.19 1.51 15.78
CA LEU A 44 10.17 0.14 16.31
C LEU A 44 10.65 0.05 17.77
N ALA A 45 11.65 0.86 18.13
CA ALA A 45 12.15 0.92 19.51
C ALA A 45 11.11 1.48 20.48
N LEU A 46 10.25 2.38 19.98
CA LEU A 46 9.13 2.97 20.74
C LEU A 46 7.85 2.11 20.70
N GLY A 47 7.89 0.94 20.08
CA GLY A 47 6.76 0.02 20.00
C GLY A 47 5.86 0.22 18.79
N GLY A 48 6.25 1.07 17.83
CA GLY A 48 5.54 1.26 16.56
C GLY A 48 5.77 0.12 15.56
N GLN A 49 5.10 0.21 14.41
CA GLN A 49 5.18 -0.78 13.34
C GLN A 49 6.44 -0.59 12.43
N GLY A 50 7.09 0.57 12.49
CA GLY A 50 8.20 0.92 11.62
C GLY A 50 7.80 1.23 10.18
N ALA A 51 6.55 1.03 9.80
CA ALA A 51 5.96 1.34 8.50
C ALA A 51 4.43 1.51 8.62
N PRO A 52 3.82 2.36 7.76
CA PRO A 52 4.47 3.35 6.91
C PRO A 52 5.08 4.52 7.71
N LEU A 53 6.07 5.24 7.14
CA LEU A 53 6.73 6.37 7.82
C LEU A 53 6.14 7.74 7.50
N VAL A 54 5.35 7.84 6.43
CA VAL A 54 4.89 9.12 5.88
C VAL A 54 3.62 9.71 6.49
N PRO A 55 2.79 9.01 7.30
CA PRO A 55 1.49 9.52 7.74
C PRO A 55 1.54 10.90 8.42
N ARG A 56 2.56 11.17 9.21
CA ARG A 56 2.73 12.48 9.87
C ARG A 56 3.08 13.59 8.89
N ALA A 57 3.92 13.30 7.89
CA ALA A 57 4.23 14.26 6.83
C ALA A 57 3.00 14.49 5.95
N ASP A 58 2.28 13.44 5.60
CA ASP A 58 1.03 13.51 4.84
C ASP A 58 0.01 14.39 5.54
N ALA A 59 -0.17 14.20 6.84
CA ALA A 59 -1.08 15.03 7.64
C ALA A 59 -0.66 16.51 7.68
N ALA A 60 0.64 16.78 7.81
CA ALA A 60 1.16 18.14 7.84
C ALA A 60 0.97 18.86 6.50
N LEU A 61 1.22 18.16 5.39
CA LEU A 61 1.19 18.74 4.05
C LEU A 61 -0.22 18.78 3.44
N LEU A 62 -1.01 17.74 3.67
CA LEU A 62 -2.24 17.47 2.93
C LEU A 62 -3.50 17.46 3.82
N GLY A 63 -3.37 17.58 5.14
CA GLY A 63 -4.50 17.67 6.07
C GLY A 63 -5.35 18.92 5.80
N ARG A 64 -6.68 18.79 5.95
CA ARG A 64 -7.65 19.86 5.75
C ARG A 64 -8.21 20.35 7.10
N ILE A 65 -8.84 21.54 7.05
CA ILE A 65 -9.54 22.10 8.21
C ILE A 65 -10.79 21.26 8.49
N ASP A 66 -11.51 20.88 7.44
CA ASP A 66 -12.77 20.14 7.46
C ASP A 66 -12.64 18.76 6.80
N GLY A 67 -13.33 17.80 7.36
CA GLY A 67 -13.47 16.45 6.82
C GLY A 67 -12.21 15.60 6.86
N TRP A 68 -12.42 14.32 6.88
CA TRP A 68 -11.37 13.30 6.79
C TRP A 68 -10.71 13.28 5.42
N ARG A 69 -9.47 12.84 5.36
CA ARG A 69 -8.74 12.64 4.11
C ARG A 69 -8.00 11.30 4.12
N GLY A 70 -8.21 10.51 3.08
CA GLY A 70 -7.42 9.31 2.81
C GLY A 70 -6.36 9.60 1.73
N LEU A 71 -5.15 9.11 1.93
CA LEU A 71 -4.04 9.16 0.99
C LEU A 71 -3.61 7.74 0.67
N LEU A 72 -3.76 7.35 -0.58
CA LEU A 72 -3.37 6.04 -1.07
C LEU A 72 -2.05 6.11 -1.83
N ASN A 73 -1.08 5.31 -1.42
CA ASN A 73 0.16 5.10 -2.14
C ASN A 73 0.19 3.68 -2.70
N LEU A 74 0.30 3.55 -4.02
CA LEU A 74 0.41 2.28 -4.75
C LEU A 74 1.86 2.07 -5.20
N GLY A 75 2.69 1.61 -4.26
CA GLY A 75 4.04 1.14 -4.52
C GLY A 75 4.09 -0.36 -4.78
N GLY A 76 5.13 -1.03 -4.32
CA GLY A 76 5.16 -2.50 -4.26
C GLY A 76 4.12 -3.05 -3.30
N ILE A 77 3.99 -2.38 -2.15
CA ILE A 77 2.92 -2.56 -1.16
C ILE A 77 2.00 -1.35 -1.26
N ALA A 78 0.69 -1.57 -1.21
CA ALA A 78 -0.30 -0.52 -1.06
C ALA A 78 -0.33 -0.07 0.39
N ASN A 79 -0.23 1.23 0.64
CA ASN A 79 -0.45 1.78 1.97
C ASN A 79 -1.43 2.95 1.95
N LEU A 80 -2.16 3.09 3.03
CA LEU A 80 -3.17 4.12 3.21
C LEU A 80 -2.84 4.95 4.45
N THR A 81 -2.96 6.27 4.32
CA THR A 81 -2.93 7.21 5.43
C THR A 81 -4.32 7.83 5.59
N LEU A 82 -4.90 7.73 6.77
CA LEU A 82 -6.16 8.37 7.14
C LEU A 82 -5.86 9.56 8.05
N ILE A 83 -6.25 10.74 7.59
CA ILE A 83 -5.97 12.02 8.24
C ILE A 83 -7.29 12.61 8.73
N PRO A 84 -7.44 12.87 10.03
CA PRO A 84 -8.60 13.56 10.57
C PRO A 84 -8.61 15.03 10.17
N PRO A 85 -9.75 15.72 10.23
CA PRO A 85 -9.82 17.17 10.06
C PRO A 85 -8.95 17.88 11.10
N ARG A 86 -8.46 19.08 10.78
CA ARG A 86 -7.64 19.87 11.71
C ARG A 86 -8.47 20.57 12.78
N CYS A 87 -9.76 20.71 12.58
CA CYS A 87 -10.70 21.38 13.47
C CYS A 87 -11.94 20.52 13.72
N GLY A 88 -12.67 20.88 14.78
CA GLY A 88 -13.88 20.16 15.19
C GLY A 88 -13.62 18.95 16.08
N PRO A 89 -14.68 18.25 16.52
CA PRO A 89 -14.58 17.11 17.43
C PRO A 89 -13.69 15.98 16.90
N GLU A 90 -13.72 15.74 15.60
CA GLU A 90 -12.95 14.69 14.94
C GLU A 90 -11.45 15.03 14.82
N GLY A 91 -11.07 16.31 14.99
CA GLY A 91 -9.69 16.77 14.96
C GLY A 91 -8.81 16.22 16.09
N THR A 92 -9.42 15.64 17.12
CA THR A 92 -8.71 14.98 18.23
C THR A 92 -8.26 13.56 17.89
N HIS A 93 -8.74 12.97 16.80
CA HIS A 93 -8.33 11.63 16.38
C HIS A 93 -6.88 11.59 15.92
N ALA A 94 -6.25 10.45 16.15
CA ALA A 94 -4.89 10.22 15.66
C ALA A 94 -4.88 10.02 14.13
N VAL A 95 -3.81 10.47 13.49
CA VAL A 95 -3.50 10.08 12.12
C VAL A 95 -3.16 8.60 12.10
N LEU A 96 -3.85 7.84 11.25
CA LEU A 96 -3.61 6.42 11.08
C LEU A 96 -2.91 6.16 9.75
N GLY A 97 -1.93 5.25 9.75
CA GLY A 97 -1.28 4.78 8.54
C GLY A 97 -1.04 3.28 8.64
N TRP A 98 -1.27 2.56 7.54
CA TRP A 98 -1.09 1.12 7.49
C TRP A 98 -0.83 0.61 6.09
N ASP A 99 -0.25 -0.59 5.99
CA ASP A 99 -0.08 -1.30 4.74
C ASP A 99 -1.32 -2.17 4.48
N CYS A 100 -2.01 -1.93 3.36
CA CYS A 100 -3.18 -2.72 2.98
C CYS A 100 -2.79 -4.14 2.52
N GLY A 101 -1.66 -4.25 1.85
CA GLY A 101 -1.15 -5.51 1.31
C GLY A 101 -0.40 -5.33 -0.01
N PRO A 102 -0.21 -6.40 -0.79
CA PRO A 102 0.51 -6.34 -2.06
C PRO A 102 -0.22 -5.44 -3.07
N ALA A 103 0.55 -4.57 -3.72
CA ALA A 103 0.12 -3.83 -4.91
C ALA A 103 0.93 -4.29 -6.12
N ASN A 104 1.91 -3.50 -6.56
CA ASN A 104 2.67 -3.88 -7.74
C ASN A 104 3.62 -5.07 -7.50
N THR A 105 3.96 -5.43 -6.26
CA THR A 105 4.94 -6.49 -6.01
C THR A 105 4.56 -7.82 -6.64
N LEU A 106 3.32 -8.30 -6.44
CA LEU A 106 2.87 -9.56 -7.02
C LEU A 106 2.63 -9.45 -8.53
N ILE A 107 2.18 -8.28 -8.99
CA ILE A 107 1.96 -7.99 -10.41
C ILE A 107 3.30 -8.04 -11.15
N ASP A 108 4.29 -7.28 -10.68
CA ASP A 108 5.61 -7.19 -11.28
C ASP A 108 6.31 -8.56 -11.31
N LEU A 109 6.22 -9.32 -10.20
CA LEU A 109 6.78 -10.67 -10.12
C LEU A 109 6.09 -11.66 -11.08
N ALA A 110 4.78 -11.54 -11.28
CA ALA A 110 4.06 -12.36 -12.25
C ALA A 110 4.49 -12.01 -13.68
N VAL A 111 4.61 -10.73 -13.99
CA VAL A 111 5.09 -10.27 -15.31
C VAL A 111 6.53 -10.74 -15.56
N ASP A 112 7.44 -10.58 -14.60
CA ASP A 112 8.82 -11.05 -14.67
C ASP A 112 8.86 -12.55 -14.99
N ARG A 113 8.11 -13.35 -14.23
CA ARG A 113 8.03 -14.81 -14.39
C ARG A 113 7.52 -15.22 -15.76
N PHE A 114 6.41 -14.66 -16.23
CA PHE A 114 5.75 -15.08 -17.48
C PHE A 114 6.28 -14.38 -18.74
N SER A 115 7.23 -13.48 -18.58
CA SER A 115 8.00 -12.90 -19.67
C SER A 115 9.45 -13.40 -19.71
N ASP A 116 9.78 -14.45 -18.96
CA ASP A 116 11.15 -14.99 -18.84
C ASP A 116 12.18 -13.89 -18.48
N GLY A 117 11.80 -12.96 -17.61
CA GLY A 117 12.65 -11.85 -17.16
C GLY A 117 12.77 -10.69 -18.15
N LEU A 118 12.07 -10.74 -19.29
CA LEU A 118 12.14 -9.69 -20.31
C LEU A 118 11.41 -8.42 -19.91
N ARG A 119 10.45 -8.50 -18.99
CA ARG A 119 9.66 -7.38 -18.49
C ARG A 119 9.66 -7.40 -16.98
N SER A 120 9.79 -6.22 -16.36
CA SER A 120 9.79 -6.05 -14.91
C SER A 120 8.49 -5.45 -14.35
N PHE A 121 7.52 -5.13 -15.21
CA PHE A 121 6.20 -4.60 -14.84
C PHE A 121 5.23 -4.71 -16.03
N ASP A 122 3.93 -4.62 -15.75
CA ASP A 122 2.87 -4.61 -16.76
C ASP A 122 2.69 -3.21 -17.35
N LEU A 123 3.24 -3.01 -18.55
CA LEU A 123 3.15 -1.72 -19.22
C LEU A 123 1.68 -1.43 -19.57
N ASP A 124 1.18 -0.30 -19.08
CA ASP A 124 -0.20 0.18 -19.26
C ASP A 124 -1.28 -0.84 -18.85
N GLY A 125 -0.90 -1.85 -18.05
CA GLY A 125 -1.80 -2.93 -17.62
C GLY A 125 -2.25 -3.85 -18.75
N ALA A 126 -1.49 -3.90 -19.84
CA ALA A 126 -1.88 -4.62 -21.07
C ALA A 126 -2.02 -6.13 -20.83
N MET A 127 -1.14 -6.72 -20.01
CA MET A 127 -1.19 -8.14 -19.71
C MET A 127 -2.36 -8.47 -18.79
N ALA A 128 -2.59 -7.65 -17.76
CA ALA A 128 -3.74 -7.80 -16.87
C ALA A 128 -5.06 -7.63 -17.62
N ALA A 129 -5.14 -6.66 -18.54
CA ALA A 129 -6.35 -6.40 -19.34
C ALA A 129 -6.66 -7.54 -20.34
N ALA A 130 -5.67 -8.28 -20.78
CA ALA A 130 -5.83 -9.44 -21.65
C ALA A 130 -6.24 -10.72 -20.89
N GLY A 131 -6.18 -10.72 -19.56
CA GLY A 131 -6.52 -11.85 -18.71
C GLY A 131 -7.90 -11.78 -18.12
N SER A 132 -8.33 -12.91 -17.56
CA SER A 132 -9.55 -13.04 -16.78
C SER A 132 -9.21 -13.22 -15.30
N CYS A 133 -9.73 -12.35 -14.46
CA CYS A 133 -9.55 -12.48 -13.02
C CYS A 133 -10.24 -13.72 -12.46
N ARG A 134 -9.56 -14.44 -11.60
CA ARG A 134 -10.12 -15.58 -10.84
C ARG A 134 -10.75 -15.06 -9.53
N GLU A 135 -11.93 -14.44 -9.62
CA GLU A 135 -12.62 -13.78 -8.48
C GLU A 135 -12.77 -14.68 -7.25
N SER A 136 -13.03 -15.98 -7.44
CA SER A 136 -13.13 -16.94 -6.31
C SER A 136 -11.83 -17.03 -5.49
N TRP A 137 -10.67 -16.87 -6.13
CA TRP A 137 -9.39 -16.85 -5.44
C TRP A 137 -9.14 -15.50 -4.76
N VAL A 138 -9.53 -14.39 -5.37
CA VAL A 138 -9.44 -13.08 -4.73
C VAL A 138 -10.24 -13.08 -3.43
N HIS A 139 -11.48 -13.55 -3.43
CA HIS A 139 -12.31 -13.66 -2.22
C HIS A 139 -11.64 -14.53 -1.15
N ARG A 140 -11.13 -15.71 -1.53
CA ARG A 140 -10.44 -16.60 -0.60
C ARG A 140 -9.17 -15.98 -0.01
N TRP A 141 -8.39 -15.28 -0.82
CA TRP A 141 -7.17 -14.61 -0.35
C TRP A 141 -7.48 -13.44 0.57
N LEU A 142 -8.56 -12.71 0.38
CA LEU A 142 -8.98 -11.67 1.31
C LEU A 142 -9.28 -12.21 2.73
N GLU A 143 -9.58 -13.51 2.87
CA GLU A 143 -9.80 -14.15 4.18
C GLU A 143 -8.49 -14.51 4.89
N GLU A 144 -7.32 -14.35 4.27
CA GLU A 144 -6.03 -14.61 4.90
C GLU A 144 -5.82 -13.72 6.15
N PRO A 145 -5.16 -14.25 7.21
CA PRO A 145 -5.09 -13.59 8.51
C PRO A 145 -4.63 -12.13 8.44
N TYR A 146 -3.58 -11.82 7.66
CA TYR A 146 -3.08 -10.46 7.52
C TYR A 146 -4.15 -9.47 7.04
N PHE A 147 -4.98 -9.87 6.09
CA PHE A 147 -6.02 -8.98 5.54
C PHE A 147 -7.23 -8.85 6.48
N GLN A 148 -7.32 -9.71 7.49
CA GLN A 148 -8.32 -9.63 8.54
C GLN A 148 -7.88 -8.80 9.75
N GLU A 149 -6.60 -8.45 9.86
CA GLU A 149 -6.09 -7.56 10.90
C GLU A 149 -6.59 -6.13 10.69
N LEU A 150 -6.94 -5.47 11.80
CA LEU A 150 -7.25 -4.03 11.78
C LEU A 150 -5.98 -3.19 11.86
N PRO A 151 -5.97 -1.96 11.31
CA PRO A 151 -4.88 -1.02 11.53
C PRO A 151 -4.66 -0.70 13.03
N PRO A 152 -3.39 -0.43 13.44
CA PRO A 152 -2.20 -0.31 12.60
C PRO A 152 -1.57 -1.66 12.27
N LYS A 153 -1.22 -1.88 11.01
CA LYS A 153 -0.50 -3.07 10.53
C LYS A 153 0.52 -2.70 9.48
N SER A 154 1.59 -3.47 9.37
CA SER A 154 2.60 -3.27 8.33
C SER A 154 3.08 -4.58 7.75
N THR A 155 3.58 -4.55 6.52
CA THR A 155 4.09 -5.71 5.80
C THR A 155 5.14 -5.29 4.77
N GLY A 156 5.65 -6.26 4.02
CA GLY A 156 6.64 -6.01 2.99
C GLY A 156 6.80 -7.19 2.03
N ARG A 157 7.88 -7.14 1.25
CA ARG A 157 8.21 -8.18 0.28
C ARG A 157 8.60 -9.52 0.91
N GLU A 158 8.93 -9.53 2.19
CA GLU A 158 9.17 -10.73 2.98
C GLU A 158 7.91 -11.58 3.17
N CYS A 159 6.72 -10.93 3.15
CA CYS A 159 5.43 -11.63 3.22
C CYS A 159 4.83 -11.81 1.82
N PHE A 160 4.90 -10.76 0.99
CA PHE A 160 4.28 -10.73 -0.34
C PHE A 160 5.36 -10.66 -1.43
N GLY A 161 6.23 -11.67 -1.46
CA GLY A 161 7.32 -11.81 -2.40
C GLY A 161 7.12 -12.95 -3.38
N ARG A 162 8.25 -13.46 -3.89
CA ARG A 162 8.26 -14.55 -4.88
C ARG A 162 7.61 -15.83 -4.38
N ASP A 163 7.84 -16.18 -3.12
CA ASP A 163 7.29 -17.40 -2.52
C ASP A 163 5.76 -17.31 -2.39
N ASP A 164 5.24 -16.13 -2.00
CA ASP A 164 3.80 -15.89 -1.94
C ASP A 164 3.17 -15.94 -3.34
N LEU A 165 3.80 -15.34 -4.35
CA LEU A 165 3.33 -15.48 -5.73
C LEU A 165 3.27 -16.95 -6.16
N ASN A 166 4.35 -17.72 -5.93
CA ASN A 166 4.39 -19.14 -6.30
C ASN A 166 3.25 -19.92 -5.66
N ARG A 167 3.04 -19.74 -4.34
CA ARG A 167 1.93 -20.35 -3.59
C ARG A 167 0.56 -20.02 -4.23
N ARG A 168 0.33 -18.76 -4.60
CA ARG A 168 -0.93 -18.32 -5.22
C ARG A 168 -1.13 -18.91 -6.60
N LEU A 169 -0.06 -18.99 -7.40
CA LEU A 169 -0.12 -19.60 -8.74
C LEU A 169 -0.40 -21.09 -8.65
N GLU A 170 0.21 -21.82 -7.71
CA GLU A 170 -0.06 -23.24 -7.46
C GLU A 170 -1.53 -23.48 -7.06
N GLN A 171 -2.10 -22.60 -6.21
CA GLN A 171 -3.49 -22.68 -5.83
C GLN A 171 -4.44 -22.52 -7.01
N MET A 172 -4.12 -21.64 -7.95
CA MET A 172 -5.00 -21.35 -9.09
C MET A 172 -5.00 -22.45 -10.15
N LEU A 173 -4.09 -23.42 -10.13
CA LEU A 173 -3.93 -24.50 -11.09
C LEU A 173 -4.12 -24.06 -12.57
N SER A 174 -3.20 -24.41 -13.45
CA SER A 174 -3.32 -24.20 -14.91
C SER A 174 -3.82 -22.80 -15.32
N VAL A 175 -3.23 -21.76 -14.75
CA VAL A 175 -3.58 -20.36 -15.04
C VAL A 175 -2.78 -19.87 -16.26
N SER A 176 -3.45 -19.12 -17.15
CA SER A 176 -2.75 -18.45 -18.26
C SER A 176 -1.83 -17.33 -17.75
N PRO A 177 -0.77 -16.96 -18.47
CA PRO A 177 0.06 -15.82 -18.10
C PRO A 177 -0.72 -14.53 -17.85
N ALA A 178 -1.72 -14.25 -18.66
CA ALA A 178 -2.55 -13.07 -18.53
C ALA A 178 -3.45 -13.13 -17.28
N ASP A 179 -4.07 -14.28 -16.97
CA ASP A 179 -4.87 -14.46 -15.75
C ASP A 179 -4.00 -14.38 -14.49
N ALA A 180 -2.75 -14.86 -14.57
CA ALA A 180 -1.77 -14.80 -13.49
C ALA A 180 -1.36 -13.36 -13.13
N VAL A 181 -1.51 -12.41 -14.05
CA VAL A 181 -1.30 -10.97 -13.80
C VAL A 181 -2.62 -10.29 -13.43
N ALA A 182 -3.73 -10.63 -14.09
CA ALA A 182 -5.04 -10.04 -13.83
C ALA A 182 -5.53 -10.30 -12.40
N THR A 183 -5.31 -11.51 -11.86
CA THR A 183 -5.83 -11.89 -10.54
C THR A 183 -5.14 -11.13 -9.39
N PRO A 184 -3.79 -11.02 -9.31
CA PRO A 184 -3.13 -10.14 -8.36
C PRO A 184 -3.47 -8.66 -8.52
N THR A 185 -3.68 -8.19 -9.76
CA THR A 185 -4.13 -6.82 -10.02
C THR A 185 -5.50 -6.56 -9.38
N ARG A 186 -6.42 -7.49 -9.52
CA ARG A 186 -7.75 -7.42 -8.90
C ARG A 186 -7.68 -7.51 -7.38
N LEU A 187 -6.79 -8.39 -6.84
CA LEU A 187 -6.54 -8.47 -5.40
C LEU A 187 -6.08 -7.13 -4.85
N SER A 188 -5.11 -6.48 -5.48
CA SER A 188 -4.60 -5.17 -5.05
C SER A 188 -5.71 -4.12 -4.95
N ALA A 189 -6.61 -4.08 -5.94
CA ALA A 189 -7.77 -3.19 -5.92
C ALA A 189 -8.75 -3.53 -4.80
N ALA A 190 -8.99 -4.82 -4.57
CA ALA A 190 -9.90 -5.29 -3.53
C ALA A 190 -9.38 -4.96 -2.13
N LEU A 191 -8.08 -5.11 -1.87
CA LEU A 191 -7.45 -4.80 -0.58
C LEU A 191 -7.59 -3.32 -0.21
N VAL A 192 -7.38 -2.44 -1.17
CA VAL A 192 -7.55 -0.98 -0.97
C VAL A 192 -8.98 -0.62 -0.60
N ALA A 193 -9.97 -1.32 -1.14
CA ALA A 193 -11.38 -1.09 -0.80
C ALA A 193 -11.80 -1.77 0.52
N HIS A 194 -11.20 -2.91 0.82
CA HIS A 194 -11.56 -3.75 1.96
C HIS A 194 -11.22 -3.11 3.31
N ASP A 195 -9.99 -2.66 3.50
CA ASP A 195 -9.52 -2.16 4.80
C ASP A 195 -10.31 -0.96 5.31
N PRO A 196 -10.54 0.11 4.51
CA PRO A 196 -11.30 1.26 4.96
C PRO A 196 -12.76 0.93 5.34
N SER A 197 -13.37 -0.05 4.67
CA SER A 197 -14.77 -0.46 4.93
C SER A 197 -14.95 -1.12 6.31
N ARG A 198 -13.86 -1.58 6.92
CA ARG A 198 -13.86 -2.25 8.22
C ARG A 198 -13.54 -1.34 9.40
N LEU A 199 -13.18 -0.09 9.13
CA LEU A 199 -12.94 0.87 10.20
C LEU A 199 -14.25 1.25 10.89
N PRO A 200 -14.27 1.36 12.22
CA PRO A 200 -15.46 1.79 12.93
C PRO A 200 -15.84 3.23 12.57
N ALA A 201 -17.13 3.53 12.48
CA ALA A 201 -17.61 4.92 12.43
C ALA A 201 -17.17 5.66 13.71
N PRO A 202 -16.73 6.92 13.67
CA PRO A 202 -16.74 7.89 12.56
C PRO A 202 -15.55 7.83 11.61
N GLN A 203 -14.68 6.86 11.78
CA GLN A 203 -13.51 6.65 10.92
C GLN A 203 -13.87 5.98 9.58
N ALA A 204 -15.14 5.57 9.40
CA ALA A 204 -15.65 5.17 8.10
C ALA A 204 -15.44 6.33 7.13
N ILE A 205 -14.48 6.16 6.24
CA ILE A 205 -14.09 7.20 5.28
C ILE A 205 -15.30 7.44 4.38
N PRO A 206 -15.90 8.65 4.36
CA PRO A 206 -16.86 8.97 3.30
C PRO A 206 -16.17 8.78 1.95
N PRO A 207 -16.88 8.59 0.83
CA PRO A 207 -16.28 8.40 -0.49
C PRO A 207 -15.35 9.57 -0.78
N LEU A 208 -14.06 9.36 -0.59
CA LEU A 208 -13.08 10.40 -0.37
C LEU A 208 -12.22 10.61 -1.58
N ALA A 209 -11.78 11.86 -1.73
CA ALA A 209 -10.63 12.21 -2.52
C ALA A 209 -9.41 11.41 -2.03
N LEU A 210 -9.08 10.34 -2.72
CA LEU A 210 -7.84 9.58 -2.54
C LEU A 210 -6.84 10.11 -3.58
N PRO A 211 -5.96 11.07 -3.25
CA PRO A 211 -4.83 11.34 -4.13
C PRO A 211 -3.98 10.07 -4.16
N VAL A 212 -3.87 9.49 -5.34
CA VAL A 212 -3.04 8.31 -5.59
C VAL A 212 -1.64 8.78 -5.90
N SER A 213 -0.71 8.54 -5.00
CA SER A 213 0.72 8.65 -5.30
C SER A 213 1.15 7.41 -6.08
N ARG A 214 1.71 7.61 -7.26
CA ARG A 214 2.12 6.53 -8.17
C ARG A 214 3.62 6.29 -8.07
N GLY A 215 3.99 5.06 -7.64
CA GLY A 215 5.25 4.52 -8.13
C GLY A 215 4.96 3.87 -9.48
N ARG A 216 5.71 4.23 -10.54
CA ARG A 216 5.61 3.70 -11.91
C ARG A 216 4.18 3.26 -12.33
N HIS A 217 3.59 3.91 -13.30
CA HIS A 217 2.26 3.74 -13.94
C HIS A 217 1.28 2.72 -13.32
N PRO A 218 0.08 3.14 -12.87
CA PRO A 218 -0.95 2.18 -12.47
C PRO A 218 -1.43 1.45 -13.72
N PRO A 219 -1.66 0.14 -13.62
CA PRO A 219 -2.38 -0.57 -14.68
C PRO A 219 -3.78 0.04 -14.84
N PRO A 220 -4.25 0.28 -16.06
CA PRO A 220 -5.62 0.73 -16.34
C PRO A 220 -6.70 -0.16 -15.69
N ALA A 221 -6.39 -1.43 -15.46
CA ALA A 221 -7.28 -2.39 -14.81
C ALA A 221 -7.66 -2.03 -13.36
N LEU A 222 -6.88 -1.23 -12.64
CA LEU A 222 -7.27 -0.70 -11.32
C LEU A 222 -8.39 0.35 -11.44
N ALA A 223 -8.53 0.99 -12.61
CA ALA A 223 -9.61 1.94 -12.90
C ALA A 223 -10.89 1.23 -13.39
N ALA A 224 -10.82 -0.02 -13.81
CA ALA A 224 -11.90 -0.79 -14.45
C ALA A 224 -12.57 -1.82 -13.52
N SER A 225 -12.44 -1.71 -12.19
CA SER A 225 -13.13 -2.61 -11.26
C SER A 225 -14.65 -2.42 -11.33
N PRO A 226 -15.48 -3.51 -11.47
CA PRO A 226 -16.94 -3.43 -11.53
C PRO A 226 -17.62 -3.08 -10.19
N HIS A 227 -16.89 -3.09 -9.06
CA HIS A 227 -17.35 -2.36 -7.87
C HIS A 227 -17.23 -0.86 -8.13
N PRO A 228 -18.14 -0.02 -7.57
CA PRO A 228 -18.25 1.37 -7.99
C PRO A 228 -16.86 1.93 -8.17
N PRO A 229 -16.52 2.39 -9.36
CA PRO A 229 -15.16 2.78 -9.63
C PRO A 229 -14.78 3.79 -8.57
N LEU A 230 -13.57 3.71 -8.07
CA LEU A 230 -12.91 4.89 -7.54
C LEU A 230 -12.86 5.85 -8.74
N HIS A 231 -13.99 6.51 -9.00
CA HIS A 231 -14.14 7.39 -10.16
C HIS A 231 -13.02 8.42 -10.10
N PRO A 232 -12.32 8.70 -11.21
CA PRO A 232 -11.39 9.82 -11.27
C PRO A 232 -12.05 11.14 -10.83
N HIS A 233 -13.37 11.24 -10.92
CA HIS A 233 -14.16 12.37 -10.42
C HIS A 233 -14.40 12.37 -8.92
N ALA A 234 -14.39 11.22 -8.24
CA ALA A 234 -14.37 11.16 -6.77
C ALA A 234 -13.00 11.62 -6.20
N LEU A 235 -11.98 11.70 -7.05
CA LEU A 235 -10.66 12.23 -6.72
C LEU A 235 -10.55 13.76 -6.89
N ARG A 236 -11.58 14.44 -7.36
CA ARG A 236 -11.58 15.90 -7.43
C ARG A 236 -11.83 16.48 -6.04
N LEU A 237 -10.84 17.19 -5.57
CA LEU A 237 -10.99 18.09 -4.43
C LEU A 237 -12.09 19.11 -4.75
N PRO A 238 -13.04 19.38 -3.84
CA PRO A 238 -13.85 20.57 -3.97
C PRO A 238 -12.92 21.81 -4.05
N PRO A 239 -13.28 22.84 -4.79
CA PRO A 239 -12.52 24.09 -4.80
C PRO A 239 -12.40 24.62 -3.37
N PRO A 240 -11.31 25.34 -3.06
CA PRO A 240 -11.19 26.01 -1.77
C PRO A 240 -12.40 26.97 -1.59
N PRO A 241 -12.94 27.08 -0.37
CA PRO A 241 -13.94 28.12 -0.11
C PRO A 241 -13.32 29.47 -0.41
N GLY A 242 -14.07 30.31 -1.14
CA GLY A 242 -13.70 31.69 -1.46
C GLY A 242 -13.62 32.57 -0.21
#